data_a62761cfe4062d5f822995b19f7b25da
#
_entry.id   a62761cfe4062d5f822995b19f7b25da
#
_cell.length_a   1.000
_cell.length_b   1.000
_cell.length_c   1.000
_cell.angle_alpha   90.00
_cell.angle_beta   90.00
_cell.angle_gamma   90.00
#
_symmetry.space_group_name_H-M   'P 1'
#
loop_
_entity.id
_entity.type
_entity.pdbx_description
1 polymer ?
#
loop_
_entity_poly.entity_id
_entity_poly.type
_entity_poly.pdbx_seq_one_letter_code
_entity_poly.pdbx_strand_id
1 'polypeptide(L)'
;CPFGPEGFSDWGTGFEQVEIGMLGVHWAPELVEELNRLSARPGVHFVWLTSWEDMAPKYLCHAIGLEGRHWPVLRYSEQKGTREWWKLEAIQRDISRHRPGRAVWIDDQLGFEESALAWMAFLGRGILGISPDPRRGIARADILRVEAFLDG
;
A
#
# COMPACT_ATOMS: atom_id res chain seq x y z
N CYS A 1 -3.91 5.61 -1.36
CA CYS A 1 -3.00 6.63 -1.58
C CYS A 1 -1.67 6.34 -2.30
N PRO A 2 -1.55 5.34 -3.15
CA PRO A 2 -0.39 5.26 -4.03
C PRO A 2 -0.43 6.28 -5.17
N PHE A 3 -1.51 7.01 -5.33
CA PHE A 3 -1.81 7.79 -6.53
C PHE A 3 -2.05 9.24 -6.16
N GLY A 4 -1.06 10.09 -6.41
CA GLY A 4 -1.14 11.51 -6.11
C GLY A 4 -2.09 12.23 -7.06
N PRO A 5 -3.04 13.04 -6.55
CA PRO A 5 -3.99 13.78 -7.39
C PRO A 5 -3.35 15.00 -8.06
N GLU A 6 -2.32 15.54 -7.45
CA GLU A 6 -1.69 16.78 -7.89
C GLU A 6 -0.19 16.75 -7.64
N GLY A 7 0.54 17.44 -8.47
CA GLY A 7 1.90 17.78 -8.19
C GLY A 7 2.92 17.07 -9.06
N PHE A 8 4.14 17.23 -8.62
CA PHE A 8 5.30 16.80 -9.33
C PHE A 8 5.47 15.28 -9.21
N SER A 9 5.23 14.58 -10.30
CA SER A 9 5.56 13.16 -10.39
C SER A 9 7.02 13.01 -10.78
N ASP A 10 7.76 12.13 -10.11
CA ASP A 10 9.08 11.68 -10.56
C ASP A 10 8.99 10.46 -11.50
N TRP A 11 7.77 10.03 -11.83
CA TRP A 11 7.50 9.03 -12.85
C TRP A 11 7.53 9.68 -14.24
N GLY A 12 8.31 9.12 -15.17
CA GLY A 12 8.63 9.75 -16.44
C GLY A 12 7.42 10.05 -17.33
N THR A 13 6.40 9.18 -17.31
CA THR A 13 5.13 9.38 -18.02
C THR A 13 4.15 10.29 -17.28
N GLY A 14 4.43 10.65 -16.03
CA GLY A 14 3.55 11.43 -15.17
C GLY A 14 2.34 10.63 -14.68
N PHE A 15 1.26 11.37 -14.37
CA PHE A 15 0.00 10.79 -13.94
C PHE A 15 -1.04 10.79 -15.04
N GLU A 16 -1.82 9.72 -15.09
CA GLU A 16 -3.06 9.62 -15.83
C GLU A 16 -4.26 9.72 -14.89
N GLN A 17 -5.43 9.97 -15.43
CA GLN A 17 -6.67 10.01 -14.67
C GLN A 17 -7.65 8.97 -15.21
N VAL A 18 -8.33 8.29 -14.30
CA VAL A 18 -9.42 7.37 -14.63
C VAL A 18 -10.59 7.58 -13.68
N GLU A 19 -11.80 7.47 -14.20
CA GLU A 19 -13.02 7.53 -13.40
C GLU A 19 -13.45 6.12 -12.96
N ILE A 20 -13.64 5.94 -11.64
CA ILE A 20 -14.15 4.70 -11.06
C ILE A 20 -15.42 5.03 -10.26
N GLY A 21 -16.57 4.79 -10.87
CA GLY A 21 -17.83 5.30 -10.35
C GLY A 21 -17.90 6.82 -10.39
N MET A 22 -17.99 7.45 -9.20
CA MET A 22 -17.96 8.92 -9.06
C MET A 22 -16.59 9.44 -8.57
N LEU A 23 -15.58 8.60 -8.53
CA LEU A 23 -14.26 8.94 -7.99
C LEU A 23 -13.25 9.05 -9.14
N GLY A 24 -12.66 10.23 -9.30
CA GLY A 24 -11.49 10.42 -10.14
C GLY A 24 -10.23 9.90 -9.44
N VAL A 25 -9.52 9.00 -10.10
CA VAL A 25 -8.27 8.44 -9.59
C VAL A 25 -7.13 8.87 -10.49
N HIS A 26 -6.11 9.48 -9.91
CA HIS A 26 -4.85 9.76 -10.59
C HIS A 26 -3.88 8.61 -10.33
N TRP A 27 -3.18 8.17 -11.35
CA TRP A 27 -2.25 7.06 -11.26
C TRP A 27 -1.08 7.23 -12.22
N ALA A 28 0.06 6.66 -11.90
CA ALA A 28 1.24 6.67 -12.76
C ALA A 28 1.46 5.29 -13.38
N PRO A 29 1.45 5.16 -14.72
CA PRO A 29 1.64 3.88 -15.41
C PRO A 29 2.92 3.16 -14.98
N GLU A 30 4.03 3.87 -14.91
CA GLU A 30 5.31 3.28 -14.48
C GLU A 30 5.29 2.78 -13.04
N LEU A 31 4.56 3.43 -12.13
CA LEU A 31 4.38 2.93 -10.76
C LEU A 31 3.62 1.61 -10.76
N VAL A 32 2.57 1.51 -11.57
CA VAL A 32 1.80 0.24 -11.69
C VAL A 32 2.67 -0.88 -12.24
N GLU A 33 3.50 -0.61 -13.25
CA GLU A 33 4.47 -1.59 -13.77
C GLU A 33 5.44 -2.06 -12.67
N GLU A 34 5.97 -1.16 -11.86
CA GLU A 34 6.84 -1.51 -10.74
C GLU A 34 6.13 -2.33 -9.66
N LEU A 35 4.90 -2.00 -9.32
CA LEU A 35 4.12 -2.78 -8.35
C LEU A 35 3.80 -4.18 -8.89
N ASN A 36 3.46 -4.30 -10.17
CA ASN A 36 3.25 -5.60 -10.82
C ASN A 36 4.54 -6.43 -10.79
N ARG A 37 5.68 -5.82 -11.13
CA ARG A 37 7.00 -6.48 -11.07
C ARG A 37 7.35 -6.95 -9.66
N LEU A 38 7.13 -6.12 -8.65
CA LEU A 38 7.39 -6.48 -7.25
C LEU A 38 6.46 -7.61 -6.77
N SER A 39 5.18 -7.57 -7.13
CA SER A 39 4.21 -8.60 -6.72
C SER A 39 4.48 -9.96 -7.37
N ALA A 40 5.15 -9.98 -8.52
CA ALA A 40 5.54 -11.21 -9.22
C ALA A 40 6.83 -11.85 -8.67
N ARG A 41 7.53 -11.19 -7.72
CA ARG A 41 8.76 -11.75 -7.13
C ARG A 41 8.45 -12.98 -6.28
N PRO A 42 9.21 -14.08 -6.41
CA PRO A 42 9.05 -15.26 -5.56
C PRO A 42 9.16 -14.90 -4.06
N GLY A 43 8.19 -15.38 -3.28
CA GLY A 43 8.16 -15.14 -1.83
C GLY A 43 7.65 -13.77 -1.40
N VAL A 44 7.24 -12.91 -2.33
CA VAL A 44 6.58 -11.63 -2.03
C VAL A 44 5.08 -11.81 -2.16
N HIS A 45 4.35 -11.38 -1.13
CA HIS A 45 2.90 -11.46 -1.06
C HIS A 45 2.31 -10.09 -0.78
N PHE A 46 1.50 -9.60 -1.69
CA PHE A 46 0.78 -8.35 -1.53
C PHE A 46 -0.58 -8.57 -0.91
N VAL A 47 -1.02 -7.61 -0.10
CA VAL A 47 -2.37 -7.56 0.47
C VAL A 47 -2.94 -6.15 0.32
N TRP A 48 -4.25 -6.06 0.15
CA TRP A 48 -4.96 -4.79 0.17
C TRP A 48 -5.28 -4.36 1.60
N LEU A 49 -4.85 -3.17 1.97
CA LEU A 49 -5.18 -2.53 3.24
C LEU A 49 -5.70 -1.12 2.95
N THR A 50 -6.93 -1.03 2.51
CA THR A 50 -7.55 0.21 2.02
C THR A 50 -9.02 0.29 2.43
N SER A 51 -9.50 1.51 2.68
CA SER A 51 -10.94 1.76 2.91
C SER A 51 -11.83 1.45 1.69
N TRP A 52 -11.22 1.23 0.52
CA TRP A 52 -11.95 0.78 -0.68
C TRP A 52 -12.31 -0.71 -0.61
N GLU A 53 -11.64 -1.48 0.27
CA GLU A 53 -11.85 -2.92 0.45
C GLU A 53 -11.96 -3.67 -0.89
N ASP A 54 -13.04 -4.39 -1.12
CA ASP A 54 -13.25 -5.17 -2.35
C ASP A 54 -13.39 -4.32 -3.63
N MET A 55 -13.62 -3.02 -3.51
CA MET A 55 -13.65 -2.13 -4.67
C MET A 55 -12.28 -1.98 -5.31
N ALA A 56 -11.19 -2.05 -4.52
CA ALA A 56 -9.85 -1.93 -5.04
C ALA A 56 -9.51 -3.08 -6.02
N PRO A 57 -9.56 -4.36 -5.64
CA PRO A 57 -9.31 -5.45 -6.59
C PRO A 57 -10.35 -5.54 -7.71
N LYS A 58 -11.60 -5.16 -7.45
CA LYS A 58 -12.68 -5.32 -8.42
C LYS A 58 -12.68 -4.27 -9.52
N TYR A 59 -12.45 -3.02 -9.18
CA TYR A 59 -12.58 -1.90 -10.12
C TYR A 59 -11.25 -1.21 -10.42
N LEU A 60 -10.46 -0.87 -9.39
CA LEU A 60 -9.20 -0.15 -9.57
C LEU A 60 -8.20 -0.97 -10.38
N CYS A 61 -8.00 -2.24 -10.03
CA CYS A 61 -7.04 -3.10 -10.74
C CYS A 61 -7.31 -3.15 -12.24
N HIS A 62 -8.56 -3.29 -12.63
CA HIS A 62 -8.93 -3.33 -14.05
C HIS A 62 -8.68 -2.00 -14.72
N ALA A 63 -9.02 -0.89 -14.07
CA ALA A 63 -8.94 0.45 -14.64
C ALA A 63 -7.51 0.90 -14.92
N ILE A 64 -6.55 0.50 -14.08
CA ILE A 64 -5.15 0.95 -14.17
C ILE A 64 -4.15 -0.14 -14.57
N GLY A 65 -4.61 -1.37 -14.85
CA GLY A 65 -3.73 -2.48 -15.23
C GLY A 65 -2.90 -3.06 -14.09
N LEU A 66 -3.34 -2.87 -12.83
CA LEU A 66 -2.66 -3.45 -11.66
C LEU A 66 -3.05 -4.93 -11.50
N GLU A 67 -2.06 -5.82 -11.39
CA GLU A 67 -2.26 -7.27 -11.25
C GLU A 67 -2.63 -7.70 -9.82
N GLY A 68 -3.38 -6.86 -9.12
CA GLY A 68 -3.77 -7.02 -7.71
C GLY A 68 -5.14 -7.63 -7.46
N ARG A 69 -5.81 -8.20 -8.48
CA ARG A 69 -7.19 -8.70 -8.38
C ARG A 69 -7.35 -9.87 -7.40
N HIS A 70 -6.30 -10.62 -7.18
CA HIS A 70 -6.29 -11.81 -6.32
C HIS A 70 -5.55 -11.59 -5.00
N TRP A 71 -5.05 -10.37 -4.74
CA TRP A 71 -4.45 -10.07 -3.46
C TRP A 71 -5.51 -10.09 -2.36
N PRO A 72 -5.23 -10.72 -1.20
CA PRO A 72 -6.15 -10.71 -0.07
C PRO A 72 -6.51 -9.28 0.35
N VAL A 73 -7.75 -9.09 0.82
CA VAL A 73 -8.24 -7.81 1.32
C VAL A 73 -8.38 -7.89 2.83
N LEU A 74 -7.69 -7.02 3.56
CA LEU A 74 -7.87 -6.85 5.00
C LEU A 74 -9.03 -5.89 5.25
N ARG A 75 -10.12 -6.38 5.85
CA ARG A 75 -11.39 -5.65 5.96
C ARG A 75 -11.56 -4.97 7.30
N TYR A 76 -12.19 -3.80 7.29
CA TYR A 76 -12.60 -3.10 8.48
C TYR A 76 -13.61 -3.92 9.33
N SER A 77 -14.56 -4.59 8.68
CA SER A 77 -15.58 -5.40 9.34
C SER A 77 -15.05 -6.57 10.18
N GLU A 78 -13.82 -6.99 9.93
CA GLU A 78 -13.14 -8.03 10.70
C GLU A 78 -12.49 -7.49 11.98
N GLN A 79 -12.45 -6.17 12.14
CA GLN A 79 -11.87 -5.49 13.29
C GLN A 79 -12.96 -5.20 14.32
N LYS A 80 -12.90 -5.81 15.48
CA LYS A 80 -13.92 -5.66 16.51
C LYS A 80 -13.54 -4.56 17.50
N GLY A 81 -14.10 -3.37 17.28
CA GLY A 81 -14.45 -2.47 18.38
C GLY A 81 -13.34 -1.88 19.23
N THR A 82 -12.14 -1.69 18.72
CA THR A 82 -11.09 -1.01 19.47
C THR A 82 -11.07 0.48 19.17
N ARG A 83 -10.39 1.25 20.03
CA ARG A 83 -10.15 2.69 19.84
C ARG A 83 -8.95 2.98 18.94
N GLU A 84 -8.26 1.93 18.52
CA GLU A 84 -7.09 2.06 17.66
C GLU A 84 -7.46 2.19 16.19
N TRP A 85 -6.52 2.68 15.41
CA TRP A 85 -6.67 2.77 13.97
C TRP A 85 -6.85 1.36 13.36
N TRP A 86 -7.98 1.13 12.70
CA TRP A 86 -8.37 -0.19 12.23
C TRP A 86 -7.33 -0.86 11.31
N LYS A 87 -6.57 -0.07 10.54
CA LYS A 87 -5.51 -0.59 9.67
C LYS A 87 -4.36 -1.17 10.49
N LEU A 88 -4.05 -0.59 11.65
CA LEU A 88 -3.04 -1.16 12.56
C LEU A 88 -3.46 -2.53 13.07
N GLU A 89 -4.70 -2.67 13.52
CA GLU A 89 -5.19 -3.97 13.97
C GLU A 89 -5.21 -5.01 12.85
N ALA A 90 -5.61 -4.60 11.66
CA ALA A 90 -5.66 -5.48 10.50
C ALA A 90 -4.28 -6.03 10.15
N ILE A 91 -3.26 -5.17 10.07
CA ILE A 91 -1.89 -5.61 9.76
C ILE A 91 -1.24 -6.41 10.89
N GLN A 92 -1.50 -6.07 12.16
CA GLN A 92 -1.03 -6.84 13.31
C GLN A 92 -1.55 -8.28 13.27
N ARG A 93 -2.82 -8.45 12.98
CA ARG A 93 -3.47 -9.75 12.84
C ARG A 93 -2.89 -10.54 11.67
N ASP A 94 -2.72 -9.90 10.52
CA ASP A 94 -2.17 -10.53 9.32
C ASP A 94 -0.74 -11.00 9.55
N ILE A 95 0.12 -10.15 10.10
CA ILE A 95 1.52 -10.50 10.44
C ILE A 95 1.58 -11.62 11.48
N SER A 96 0.74 -11.57 12.52
CA SER A 96 0.67 -12.65 13.53
C SER A 96 0.28 -13.98 12.91
N ARG A 97 -0.61 -13.98 11.94
CA ARG A 97 -1.12 -15.18 11.27
C ARG A 97 -0.10 -15.78 10.29
N HIS A 98 0.50 -14.94 9.45
CA HIS A 98 1.36 -15.40 8.36
C HIS A 98 2.85 -15.42 8.71
N ARG A 99 3.26 -14.66 9.75
CA ARG A 99 4.63 -14.58 10.26
C ARG A 99 5.67 -14.35 9.15
N PRO A 100 5.51 -13.32 8.32
CA PRO A 100 6.48 -13.03 7.28
C PRO A 100 7.84 -12.71 7.91
N GLY A 101 8.92 -13.03 7.22
CA GLY A 101 10.26 -12.63 7.65
C GLY A 101 10.48 -11.12 7.63
N ARG A 102 9.80 -10.45 6.70
CA ARG A 102 9.78 -8.99 6.55
C ARG A 102 8.39 -8.54 6.12
N ALA A 103 8.00 -7.33 6.53
CA ALA A 103 6.77 -6.70 6.11
C ALA A 103 7.02 -5.27 5.62
N VAL A 104 6.30 -4.83 4.60
CA VAL A 104 6.31 -3.45 4.14
C VAL A 104 4.89 -2.90 4.26
N TRP A 105 4.74 -1.76 4.90
CA TRP A 105 3.46 -1.07 5.03
C TRP A 105 3.53 0.29 4.36
N ILE A 106 2.72 0.50 3.33
CA ILE A 106 2.66 1.77 2.58
C ILE A 106 1.28 2.37 2.80
N ASP A 107 1.22 3.52 3.45
CA ASP A 107 -0.03 4.23 3.73
C ASP A 107 0.27 5.72 4.01
N ASP A 108 -0.47 6.63 3.38
CA ASP A 108 -0.27 8.07 3.52
C ASP A 108 -0.61 8.60 4.92
N GLN A 109 -1.46 7.90 5.66
CA GLN A 109 -1.81 8.26 7.03
C GLN A 109 -0.80 7.74 8.07
N LEU A 110 0.06 6.78 7.69
CA LEU A 110 0.95 6.10 8.61
C LEU A 110 1.86 7.05 9.41
N GLY A 111 2.33 8.11 8.77
CA GLY A 111 3.19 9.11 9.42
C GLY A 111 2.52 9.92 10.54
N PHE A 112 1.20 9.87 10.64
CA PHE A 112 0.41 10.60 11.65
C PHE A 112 -0.17 9.68 12.74
N GLU A 113 0.01 8.38 12.63
CA GLU A 113 -0.57 7.38 13.53
C GLU A 113 0.46 6.91 14.57
N GLU A 114 0.49 7.58 15.72
CA GLU A 114 1.48 7.33 16.78
C GLU A 114 1.53 5.88 17.24
N SER A 115 0.39 5.22 17.39
CA SER A 115 0.32 3.83 17.81
C SER A 115 0.93 2.88 16.78
N ALA A 116 0.75 3.17 15.49
CA ALA A 116 1.36 2.39 14.41
C ALA A 116 2.87 2.59 14.38
N LEU A 117 3.34 3.83 14.52
CA LEU A 117 4.77 4.14 14.58
C LEU A 117 5.46 3.47 15.79
N ALA A 118 4.82 3.51 16.97
CA ALA A 118 5.33 2.84 18.16
C ALA A 118 5.40 1.32 17.99
N TRP A 119 4.38 0.72 17.40
CA TRP A 119 4.35 -0.71 17.12
C TRP A 119 5.44 -1.12 16.12
N MET A 120 5.62 -0.37 15.04
CA MET A 120 6.69 -0.63 14.07
C MET A 120 8.08 -0.49 14.70
N ALA A 121 8.29 0.52 15.57
CA ALA A 121 9.53 0.67 16.31
C ALA A 121 9.82 -0.55 17.20
N PHE A 122 8.80 -1.14 17.82
CA PHE A 122 8.93 -2.38 18.60
C PHE A 122 9.33 -3.57 17.71
N LEU A 123 8.78 -3.72 16.50
CA LEU A 123 9.18 -4.76 15.55
C LEU A 123 10.58 -4.54 14.96
N GLY A 124 11.06 -3.31 15.00
CA GLY A 124 12.41 -2.96 14.55
C GLY A 124 12.64 -3.26 13.07
N ARG A 125 13.69 -4.05 12.78
CA ARG A 125 14.09 -4.34 11.40
C ARG A 125 13.16 -5.31 10.65
N GLY A 126 12.13 -5.82 11.27
CA GLY A 126 11.16 -6.72 10.66
C GLY A 126 10.11 -6.03 9.79
N ILE A 127 9.98 -4.71 9.91
CA ILE A 127 8.96 -3.95 9.18
C ILE A 127 9.52 -2.64 8.64
N LEU A 128 9.18 -2.31 7.40
CA LEU A 128 9.41 -1.02 6.77
C LEU A 128 8.09 -0.28 6.61
N GLY A 129 7.96 0.89 7.22
CA GLY A 129 6.87 1.83 7.00
C GLY A 129 7.22 2.87 5.94
N ILE A 130 6.32 3.13 5.02
CA ILE A 130 6.41 4.20 4.04
C ILE A 130 5.11 5.01 4.12
N SER A 131 5.24 6.31 4.37
CA SER A 131 4.13 7.26 4.39
C SER A 131 4.31 8.25 3.22
N PRO A 132 3.77 7.94 2.04
CA PRO A 132 3.87 8.83 0.89
C PRO A 132 3.12 10.15 1.14
N ASP A 133 3.60 11.24 0.54
CA ASP A 133 2.82 12.49 0.50
C ASP A 133 1.52 12.23 -0.28
N PRO A 134 0.34 12.48 0.32
CA PRO A 134 -0.95 12.18 -0.33
C PRO A 134 -1.17 12.95 -1.64
N ARG A 135 -0.45 14.06 -1.85
CA ARG A 135 -0.52 14.84 -3.09
C ARG A 135 0.41 14.33 -4.19
N ARG A 136 1.43 13.55 -3.82
CA ARG A 136 2.45 13.03 -4.75
C ARG A 136 2.34 11.52 -4.96
N GLY A 137 1.76 10.80 -4.01
CA GLY A 137 1.73 9.34 -4.02
C GLY A 137 3.10 8.69 -3.78
N ILE A 138 3.22 7.43 -4.10
CA ILE A 138 4.46 6.66 -3.98
C ILE A 138 5.49 7.18 -4.99
N ALA A 139 6.68 7.56 -4.49
CA ALA A 139 7.79 8.03 -5.29
C ALA A 139 8.71 6.86 -5.74
N ARG A 140 9.57 7.09 -6.74
CA ARG A 140 10.61 6.12 -7.13
C ARG A 140 11.52 5.75 -5.96
N ALA A 141 11.89 6.74 -5.15
CA ALA A 141 12.71 6.51 -3.96
C ALA A 141 12.04 5.56 -2.96
N ASP A 142 10.70 5.57 -2.85
CA ASP A 142 9.97 4.64 -1.99
C ASP A 142 10.08 3.21 -2.51
N ILE A 143 9.94 3.00 -3.81
CA ILE A 143 10.11 1.69 -4.43
C ILE A 143 11.54 1.16 -4.23
N LEU A 144 12.55 2.01 -4.42
CA LEU A 144 13.94 1.62 -4.16
C LEU A 144 14.18 1.21 -2.69
N ARG A 145 13.55 1.91 -1.74
CA ARG A 145 13.59 1.54 -0.32
C ARG A 145 12.94 0.19 -0.06
N VAL A 146 11.79 -0.07 -0.70
CA VAL A 146 11.13 -1.39 -0.62
C VAL A 146 12.05 -2.49 -1.13
N GLU A 147 12.63 -2.32 -2.30
CA GLU A 147 13.55 -3.30 -2.90
C GLU A 147 14.75 -3.57 -1.99
N ALA A 148 15.44 -2.52 -1.56
CA ALA A 148 16.59 -2.65 -0.66
C ALA A 148 16.22 -3.36 0.65
N PHE A 149 15.03 -3.11 1.19
CA PHE A 149 14.54 -3.77 2.38
C PHE A 149 14.20 -5.25 2.14
N LEU A 150 13.66 -5.59 0.99
CA LEU A 150 13.35 -6.99 0.64
C LEU A 150 14.62 -7.80 0.36
N ASP A 151 15.65 -7.19 -0.18
CA ASP A 151 16.91 -7.84 -0.58
C ASP A 151 17.91 -7.98 0.57
N GLY A 152 17.86 -7.10 1.56
CA GLY A 152 18.80 -7.04 2.69
C GLY A 152 18.45 -7.87 3.85
#